data_0a5ee3518aa56ae264859cf236c35151
#
_entry.id   0a5ee3518aa56ae264859cf236c35151
#
_cell.length_a   1.000
_cell.length_b   1.000
_cell.length_c   1.000
_cell.angle_alpha   90.00
_cell.angle_beta   90.00
_cell.angle_gamma   90.00
#
_symmetry.space_group_name_H-M   'P 1'
#
loop_
_entity.id
_entity.type
_entity.pdbx_description
1 polymer ?
#
loop_
_entity_poly.entity_id
_entity_poly.type
_entity_poly.pdbx_seq_one_letter_code
_entity_poly.pdbx_strand_id
1 'polypeptide(L)'
;GGGGPGRYCTRKALFRAFSKRRIEPRPIRAYADGMTVYLHEEDLPEGALRPGPVAVDTETMGLITPRDRLCVVQISDGGGDEHLVRFSAGSSYAAPVLKAVLGDPARLKLYHFARFDLAAIQHYLGVVAAPVYCTKTASRLIRTYTDRHGLKDLVRELLGVEVSKQQQSSDWGAPNLSEAQLKYAAIDVLHLHALKAKLDGMLAREGRTQLA
;
A
#
# COMPACT_ATOMS: atom_id res chain seq x y z
N GLY A 1 8.56 -49.32 59.21
CA GLY A 1 8.22 -48.98 57.88
C GLY A 1 8.23 -47.46 57.67
N GLY A 2 9.30 -46.89 57.12
CA GLY A 2 9.43 -45.46 56.85
C GLY A 2 9.19 -45.18 55.41
N GLY A 3 8.17 -44.36 55.11
CA GLY A 3 7.91 -43.83 53.81
C GLY A 3 8.54 -42.44 53.65
N GLY A 4 9.53 -42.29 52.78
CA GLY A 4 10.15 -41.01 52.44
C GLY A 4 9.31 -40.23 51.40
N PRO A 5 9.27 -38.88 51.44
CA PRO A 5 8.50 -38.09 50.54
C PRO A 5 9.21 -37.91 49.18
N GLY A 6 8.49 -38.21 48.11
CA GLY A 6 8.93 -38.04 46.72
C GLY A 6 9.18 -36.58 46.41
N ARG A 7 10.34 -36.32 45.82
CA ARG A 7 10.74 -35.01 45.32
C ARG A 7 10.02 -34.75 43.96
N TYR A 8 9.05 -33.87 43.97
CA TYR A 8 8.49 -33.31 42.73
C TYR A 8 9.51 -32.39 42.09
N CYS A 9 10.07 -32.83 40.97
CA CYS A 9 10.93 -32.00 40.11
C CYS A 9 10.06 -31.05 39.28
N THR A 10 9.93 -29.83 39.74
CA THR A 10 9.27 -28.77 38.97
C THR A 10 10.18 -28.35 37.80
N ARG A 11 9.86 -28.83 36.58
CA ARG A 11 10.43 -28.30 35.36
C ARG A 11 9.96 -26.86 35.20
N LYS A 12 10.77 -25.89 35.61
CA LYS A 12 10.65 -24.50 35.18
C LYS A 12 10.95 -24.47 33.67
N ALA A 13 9.91 -24.39 32.87
CA ALA A 13 10.03 -24.08 31.44
C ALA A 13 10.68 -22.69 31.31
N LEU A 14 11.92 -22.66 30.84
CA LEU A 14 12.57 -21.44 30.37
C LEU A 14 11.85 -20.97 29.11
N PHE A 15 10.87 -20.10 29.26
CA PHE A 15 10.40 -19.25 28.18
C PHE A 15 11.57 -18.29 27.86
N ARG A 16 12.42 -18.68 26.93
CA ARG A 16 13.32 -17.75 26.26
C ARG A 16 12.43 -16.76 25.49
N ALA A 17 12.25 -15.57 26.04
CA ALA A 17 11.74 -14.44 25.33
C ALA A 17 12.68 -14.19 24.14
N PHE A 18 12.27 -14.62 22.96
CA PHE A 18 12.86 -14.13 21.72
C PHE A 18 12.51 -12.65 21.66
N SER A 19 13.44 -11.81 22.09
CA SER A 19 13.43 -10.40 21.76
C SER A 19 13.47 -10.33 20.23
N LYS A 20 12.29 -10.10 19.61
CA LYS A 20 12.20 -9.70 18.21
C LYS A 20 12.95 -8.37 18.12
N ARG A 21 14.21 -8.42 17.70
CA ARG A 21 14.91 -7.20 17.29
C ARG A 21 14.01 -6.54 16.27
N ARG A 22 13.52 -5.36 16.59
CA ARG A 22 12.85 -4.48 15.63
C ARG A 22 13.87 -4.24 14.51
N ILE A 23 13.70 -4.90 13.38
CA ILE A 23 14.48 -4.59 12.19
C ILE A 23 13.91 -3.26 11.73
N GLU A 24 14.60 -2.17 12.04
CA GLU A 24 14.22 -0.87 11.50
C GLU A 24 14.31 -0.95 9.97
N PRO A 25 13.24 -0.58 9.26
CA PRO A 25 13.27 -0.59 7.81
C PRO A 25 14.38 0.36 7.36
N ARG A 26 15.34 -0.16 6.59
CA ARG A 26 16.36 0.68 5.98
C ARG A 26 15.78 1.29 4.71
N PRO A 27 15.86 2.62 4.54
CA PRO A 27 15.47 3.23 3.28
C PRO A 27 16.32 2.65 2.17
N ILE A 28 15.70 2.23 1.07
CA ILE A 28 16.44 1.81 -0.11
C ILE A 28 17.00 3.04 -0.80
N ARG A 29 16.23 4.13 -0.82
CA ARG A 29 16.65 5.40 -1.38
C ARG A 29 15.85 6.59 -0.85
N ALA A 30 16.57 7.69 -0.57
CA ALA A 30 16.00 9.02 -0.46
C ALA A 30 16.21 9.75 -1.81
N TYR A 31 15.18 10.42 -2.32
CA TYR A 31 15.22 11.20 -3.55
C TYR A 31 15.30 12.70 -3.23
N ALA A 32 15.87 13.47 -4.17
CA ALA A 32 16.11 14.91 -3.97
C ALA A 32 14.81 15.74 -3.80
N ASP A 33 13.65 15.20 -4.18
CA ASP A 33 12.32 15.77 -4.00
C ASP A 33 11.70 15.49 -2.61
N GLY A 34 12.47 14.92 -1.69
CA GLY A 34 12.06 14.64 -0.31
C GLY A 34 11.32 13.30 -0.14
N MET A 35 11.15 12.52 -1.21
CA MET A 35 10.57 11.19 -1.15
C MET A 35 11.58 10.15 -0.65
N THR A 36 11.19 9.31 0.30
CA THR A 36 11.98 8.14 0.74
C THR A 36 11.22 6.86 0.40
N VAL A 37 11.90 5.92 -0.26
CA VAL A 37 11.32 4.63 -0.65
C VAL A 37 11.86 3.51 0.23
N TYR A 38 10.95 2.73 0.79
CA TYR A 38 11.21 1.53 1.59
C TYR A 38 10.66 0.30 0.87
N LEU A 39 11.48 -0.71 0.63
CA LEU A 39 11.04 -2.02 0.14
C LEU A 39 10.99 -3.00 1.29
N HIS A 40 9.86 -3.66 1.43
CA HIS A 40 9.61 -4.70 2.42
C HIS A 40 9.31 -6.02 1.72
N GLU A 41 9.77 -7.11 2.32
CA GLU A 41 9.47 -8.45 1.83
C GLU A 41 8.29 -9.01 2.63
N GLU A 42 7.24 -9.43 1.90
CA GLU A 42 6.06 -10.17 2.38
C GLU A 42 5.11 -9.42 3.34
N ASP A 43 5.53 -8.38 4.07
CA ASP A 43 4.67 -7.60 4.96
C ASP A 43 5.25 -6.22 5.29
N LEU A 44 4.41 -5.34 5.84
CA LEU A 44 4.83 -4.06 6.43
C LEU A 44 5.38 -4.25 7.85
N PRO A 45 6.39 -3.46 8.27
CA PRO A 45 6.75 -3.35 9.69
C PRO A 45 5.62 -2.70 10.51
N GLU A 46 5.46 -3.14 11.76
CA GLU A 46 4.57 -2.47 12.70
C GLU A 46 5.01 -1.00 12.91
N GLY A 47 4.05 -0.08 12.82
CA GLY A 47 4.30 1.36 13.01
C GLY A 47 4.95 2.05 11.80
N ALA A 48 5.03 1.38 10.64
CA ALA A 48 5.55 2.00 9.41
C ALA A 48 4.71 3.19 8.92
N LEU A 49 3.43 3.19 9.21
CA LEU A 49 2.49 4.22 8.74
C LEU A 49 1.90 5.00 9.92
N ARG A 50 1.81 6.31 9.77
CA ARG A 50 1.11 7.19 10.71
C ARG A 50 -0.41 6.93 10.67
N PRO A 51 -1.16 7.30 11.73
CA PRO A 51 -2.62 7.30 11.69
C PRO A 51 -3.18 8.20 10.58
N GLY A 52 -4.35 7.83 10.04
CA GLY A 52 -5.03 8.60 9.01
C GLY A 52 -5.21 7.84 7.69
N PRO A 53 -5.66 8.50 6.62
CA PRO A 53 -5.82 7.90 5.30
C PRO A 53 -4.51 7.32 4.75
N VAL A 54 -4.61 6.29 3.91
CA VAL A 54 -3.46 5.75 3.18
C VAL A 54 -3.76 5.71 1.68
N ALA A 55 -2.79 6.09 0.87
CA ALA A 55 -2.78 5.88 -0.56
C ALA A 55 -2.31 4.46 -0.84
N VAL A 56 -2.94 3.76 -1.77
CA VAL A 56 -2.62 2.36 -2.11
C VAL A 56 -2.67 2.18 -3.63
N ASP A 57 -1.76 1.39 -4.13
CA ASP A 57 -1.73 0.91 -5.51
C ASP A 57 -1.19 -0.51 -5.55
N THR A 58 -1.36 -1.24 -6.67
CA THR A 58 -0.89 -2.62 -6.80
C THR A 58 -0.27 -2.90 -8.16
N GLU A 59 0.82 -3.68 -8.15
CA GLU A 59 1.42 -4.23 -9.36
C GLU A 59 1.29 -5.74 -9.40
N THR A 60 0.89 -6.25 -10.56
CA THR A 60 0.66 -7.67 -10.81
C THR A 60 1.39 -8.14 -12.06
N MET A 61 1.47 -9.44 -12.30
CA MET A 61 2.06 -10.02 -13.52
C MET A 61 1.25 -9.72 -14.80
N GLY A 62 0.04 -9.17 -14.67
CA GLY A 62 -0.86 -8.83 -15.76
C GLY A 62 -2.23 -8.43 -15.25
N LEU A 63 -3.27 -8.46 -16.10
CA LEU A 63 -4.57 -7.87 -15.78
C LEU A 63 -5.66 -8.90 -15.40
N ILE A 64 -5.35 -10.18 -15.40
CA ILE A 64 -6.31 -11.26 -15.07
C ILE A 64 -6.02 -11.75 -13.66
N THR A 65 -6.72 -11.19 -12.67
CA THR A 65 -6.46 -11.41 -11.24
C THR A 65 -6.24 -12.88 -10.84
N PRO A 66 -7.05 -13.88 -11.26
CA PRO A 66 -6.81 -15.26 -10.83
C PRO A 66 -5.55 -15.91 -11.43
N ARG A 67 -5.05 -15.39 -12.57
CA ARG A 67 -3.86 -15.89 -13.26
C ARG A 67 -2.61 -15.12 -12.93
N ASP A 68 -2.74 -13.80 -12.86
CA ASP A 68 -1.62 -12.88 -12.83
C ASP A 68 -1.38 -12.42 -11.38
N ARG A 69 -0.39 -13.06 -10.73
CA ARG A 69 -0.14 -12.90 -9.30
C ARG A 69 0.11 -11.44 -8.90
N LEU A 70 -0.29 -11.09 -7.68
CA LEU A 70 0.08 -9.85 -7.02
C LEU A 70 1.59 -9.88 -6.71
N CYS A 71 2.31 -8.85 -7.12
CA CYS A 71 3.75 -8.73 -6.97
C CYS A 71 4.15 -7.67 -5.96
N VAL A 72 3.51 -6.49 -6.00
CA VAL A 72 3.82 -5.37 -5.11
C VAL A 72 2.53 -4.71 -4.66
N VAL A 73 2.48 -4.32 -3.40
CA VAL A 73 1.51 -3.35 -2.88
C VAL A 73 2.28 -2.10 -2.48
N GLN A 74 1.95 -0.98 -3.07
CA GLN A 74 2.46 0.32 -2.69
C GLN A 74 1.53 0.95 -1.67
N ILE A 75 2.08 1.56 -0.62
CA ILE A 75 1.29 2.22 0.40
C ILE A 75 2.02 3.45 0.96
N SER A 76 1.28 4.55 1.13
CA SER A 76 1.77 5.83 1.63
C SER A 76 0.77 6.47 2.60
N ASP A 77 1.26 7.07 3.66
CA ASP A 77 0.46 7.90 4.57
C ASP A 77 0.50 9.40 4.23
N GLY A 78 1.11 9.76 3.11
CA GLY A 78 1.26 11.14 2.64
C GLY A 78 2.36 11.93 3.34
N GLY A 79 3.27 11.26 4.05
CA GLY A 79 4.37 11.88 4.78
C GLY A 79 5.67 12.00 4.02
N GLY A 80 5.74 11.49 2.79
CA GLY A 80 6.95 11.45 1.98
C GLY A 80 7.74 10.15 2.14
N ASP A 81 7.29 9.24 3.00
CA ASP A 81 7.78 7.88 3.12
C ASP A 81 6.84 6.94 2.36
N GLU A 82 7.36 6.33 1.28
CA GLU A 82 6.62 5.45 0.40
C GLU A 82 7.05 4.00 0.65
N HIS A 83 6.12 3.15 1.04
CA HIS A 83 6.38 1.76 1.37
C HIS A 83 5.91 0.85 0.24
N LEU A 84 6.80 -0.03 -0.23
CA LEU A 84 6.51 -1.06 -1.20
C LEU A 84 6.63 -2.42 -0.52
N VAL A 85 5.54 -3.20 -0.53
CA VAL A 85 5.53 -4.57 -0.01
C VAL A 85 5.59 -5.52 -1.19
N ARG A 86 6.72 -6.21 -1.35
CA ARG A 86 6.94 -7.17 -2.42
C ARG A 86 6.54 -8.58 -1.98
N PHE A 87 5.85 -9.28 -2.87
CA PHE A 87 5.48 -10.68 -2.72
C PHE A 87 6.24 -11.54 -3.72
N SER A 88 7.02 -12.48 -3.22
CA SER A 88 7.81 -13.40 -4.03
C SER A 88 6.94 -14.42 -4.78
N ALA A 89 7.49 -15.09 -5.79
CA ALA A 89 6.84 -16.25 -6.38
C ALA A 89 6.68 -17.35 -5.31
N GLY A 90 5.46 -17.83 -5.11
CA GLY A 90 5.13 -18.79 -4.05
C GLY A 90 4.84 -18.18 -2.68
N SER A 91 4.71 -16.85 -2.60
CA SER A 91 4.25 -16.17 -1.40
C SER A 91 2.95 -16.78 -0.85
N SER A 92 2.86 -16.89 0.47
CA SER A 92 1.62 -17.28 1.15
C SER A 92 0.65 -16.11 1.30
N TYR A 93 1.09 -14.89 1.00
CA TYR A 93 0.35 -13.65 1.22
C TYR A 93 -0.16 -13.52 2.68
N ALA A 94 0.61 -13.96 3.65
CA ALA A 94 0.22 -13.88 5.07
C ALA A 94 0.02 -12.42 5.50
N ALA A 95 1.03 -11.57 5.34
CA ALA A 95 1.04 -10.11 5.49
C ALA A 95 0.11 -9.54 6.58
N PRO A 96 0.25 -9.95 7.87
CA PRO A 96 -0.71 -9.58 8.91
C PRO A 96 -0.81 -8.07 9.15
N VAL A 97 0.30 -7.34 9.09
CA VAL A 97 0.29 -5.88 9.32
C VAL A 97 -0.35 -5.16 8.14
N LEU A 98 0.03 -5.49 6.92
CA LEU A 98 -0.59 -4.90 5.71
C LEU A 98 -2.09 -5.20 5.66
N LYS A 99 -2.51 -6.43 5.94
CA LYS A 99 -3.93 -6.82 5.99
C LYS A 99 -4.71 -6.04 7.05
N ALA A 100 -4.12 -5.84 8.24
CA ALA A 100 -4.74 -5.04 9.29
C ALA A 100 -4.96 -3.58 8.84
N VAL A 101 -3.97 -2.98 8.17
CA VAL A 101 -4.08 -1.61 7.63
C VAL A 101 -5.14 -1.52 6.54
N LEU A 102 -5.15 -2.45 5.59
CA LEU A 102 -6.10 -2.44 4.46
C LEU A 102 -7.53 -2.75 4.92
N GLY A 103 -7.71 -3.63 5.89
CA GLY A 103 -9.00 -4.04 6.44
C GLY A 103 -9.57 -3.11 7.51
N ASP A 104 -8.81 -2.11 8.00
CA ASP A 104 -9.27 -1.20 9.04
C ASP A 104 -10.44 -0.31 8.55
N PRO A 105 -11.65 -0.47 9.10
CA PRO A 105 -12.81 0.31 8.67
C PRO A 105 -12.75 1.79 9.08
N ALA A 106 -11.89 2.15 10.03
CA ALA A 106 -11.66 3.54 10.43
C ALA A 106 -10.66 4.26 9.52
N ARG A 107 -9.91 3.54 8.68
CA ARG A 107 -8.87 4.08 7.84
C ARG A 107 -9.31 4.17 6.37
N LEU A 108 -9.42 5.37 5.83
CA LEU A 108 -9.75 5.59 4.42
C LEU A 108 -8.58 5.15 3.51
N LYS A 109 -8.87 4.36 2.48
CA LYS A 109 -7.91 3.95 1.45
C LYS A 109 -8.13 4.76 0.18
N LEU A 110 -7.09 5.44 -0.29
CA LEU A 110 -7.09 6.27 -1.49
C LEU A 110 -6.50 5.46 -2.64
N TYR A 111 -7.20 5.41 -3.76
CA TYR A 111 -6.75 4.72 -4.98
C TYR A 111 -6.89 5.63 -6.20
N HIS A 112 -6.17 5.26 -7.26
CA HIS A 112 -6.48 5.75 -8.59
C HIS A 112 -6.97 4.62 -9.48
N PHE A 113 -8.29 4.56 -9.78
CA PHE A 113 -8.96 3.46 -10.47
C PHE A 113 -9.05 2.17 -9.63
N ALA A 114 -9.47 2.32 -8.39
CA ALA A 114 -9.53 1.33 -7.31
C ALA A 114 -10.00 -0.09 -7.69
N ARG A 115 -10.83 -0.24 -8.73
CA ARG A 115 -11.48 -1.51 -9.08
C ARG A 115 -10.49 -2.66 -9.28
N PHE A 116 -9.35 -2.39 -9.92
CA PHE A 116 -8.33 -3.38 -10.18
C PHE A 116 -7.61 -3.79 -8.88
N ASP A 117 -7.16 -2.80 -8.12
CA ASP A 117 -6.45 -3.01 -6.87
C ASP A 117 -7.29 -3.75 -5.84
N LEU A 118 -8.56 -3.35 -5.69
CA LEU A 118 -9.50 -4.02 -4.78
C LEU A 118 -9.68 -5.49 -5.13
N ALA A 119 -9.76 -5.84 -6.43
CA ALA A 119 -9.87 -7.21 -6.88
C ALA A 119 -8.59 -8.01 -6.56
N ALA A 120 -7.40 -7.45 -6.81
CA ALA A 120 -6.12 -8.08 -6.51
C ALA A 120 -5.94 -8.27 -4.99
N ILE A 121 -6.20 -7.23 -4.19
CA ILE A 121 -6.13 -7.27 -2.73
C ILE A 121 -7.08 -8.32 -2.16
N GLN A 122 -8.33 -8.33 -2.60
CA GLN A 122 -9.31 -9.31 -2.12
C GLN A 122 -8.92 -10.73 -2.49
N HIS A 123 -8.46 -10.96 -3.72
CA HIS A 123 -8.10 -12.30 -4.20
C HIS A 123 -6.86 -12.86 -3.50
N TYR A 124 -5.78 -12.07 -3.40
CA TYR A 124 -4.50 -12.55 -2.88
C TYR A 124 -4.33 -12.37 -1.38
N LEU A 125 -4.79 -11.25 -0.83
CA LEU A 125 -4.67 -10.97 0.60
C LEU A 125 -5.91 -11.39 1.40
N GLY A 126 -7.05 -11.66 0.75
CA GLY A 126 -8.30 -12.04 1.42
C GLY A 126 -8.94 -10.90 2.22
N VAL A 127 -8.63 -9.64 1.87
CA VAL A 127 -9.09 -8.45 2.61
C VAL A 127 -10.06 -7.64 1.76
N VAL A 128 -11.18 -7.23 2.36
CA VAL A 128 -12.06 -6.20 1.80
C VAL A 128 -11.54 -4.84 2.27
N ALA A 129 -10.84 -4.14 1.40
CA ALA A 129 -10.24 -2.84 1.70
C ALA A 129 -11.30 -1.72 1.61
N ALA A 130 -11.96 -1.42 2.72
CA ALA A 130 -12.98 -0.36 2.85
C ALA A 130 -12.73 0.46 4.13
N PRO A 131 -13.16 1.76 4.19
CA PRO A 131 -13.73 2.59 3.13
C PRO A 131 -12.71 2.97 2.04
N VAL A 132 -13.23 3.32 0.86
CA VAL A 132 -12.42 3.62 -0.34
C VAL A 132 -12.78 5.00 -0.90
N TYR A 133 -11.76 5.74 -1.33
CA TYR A 133 -11.89 6.92 -2.17
C TYR A 133 -11.12 6.71 -3.48
N CYS A 134 -11.78 6.86 -4.62
CA CYS A 134 -11.15 6.69 -5.93
C CYS A 134 -10.99 8.04 -6.62
N THR A 135 -9.75 8.52 -6.76
CA THR A 135 -9.44 9.81 -7.41
C THR A 135 -9.91 9.88 -8.87
N LYS A 136 -9.92 8.75 -9.60
CA LYS A 136 -10.46 8.69 -10.97
C LYS A 136 -11.97 8.87 -10.99
N THR A 137 -12.70 8.27 -10.06
CA THR A 137 -14.16 8.46 -9.93
C THR A 137 -14.48 9.89 -9.54
N ALA A 138 -13.82 10.42 -8.51
CA ALA A 138 -13.97 11.82 -8.11
C ALA A 138 -13.68 12.79 -9.28
N SER A 139 -12.60 12.53 -10.03
CA SER A 139 -12.28 13.30 -11.23
C SER A 139 -13.40 13.27 -12.29
N ARG A 140 -14.00 12.11 -12.55
CA ARG A 140 -15.12 11.98 -13.50
C ARG A 140 -16.37 12.71 -13.05
N LEU A 141 -16.62 12.74 -11.74
CA LEU A 141 -17.77 13.45 -11.17
C LEU A 141 -17.67 14.97 -11.30
N ILE A 142 -16.44 15.53 -11.35
CA ILE A 142 -16.24 16.96 -11.27
C ILE A 142 -15.59 17.58 -12.51
N ARG A 143 -14.71 16.85 -13.22
CA ARG A 143 -14.02 17.34 -14.42
C ARG A 143 -14.76 16.89 -15.69
N THR A 144 -16.03 17.29 -15.84
CA THR A 144 -16.90 16.88 -16.94
C THR A 144 -16.53 17.51 -18.30
N TYR A 145 -15.58 18.43 -18.32
CA TYR A 145 -15.06 19.12 -19.50
C TYR A 145 -13.96 18.35 -20.24
N THR A 146 -13.55 17.17 -19.75
CA THR A 146 -12.44 16.40 -20.33
C THR A 146 -12.60 14.90 -20.10
N ASP A 147 -12.04 14.08 -20.99
CA ASP A 147 -11.92 12.62 -20.84
C ASP A 147 -10.58 12.20 -20.20
N ARG A 148 -9.71 13.16 -19.84
CA ARG A 148 -8.38 12.91 -19.28
C ARG A 148 -8.46 12.71 -17.76
N HIS A 149 -8.81 11.50 -17.33
CA HIS A 149 -8.93 11.11 -15.94
C HIS A 149 -7.83 10.14 -15.48
N GLY A 150 -6.75 9.97 -16.24
CA GLY A 150 -5.60 9.18 -15.85
C GLY A 150 -4.77 9.87 -14.76
N LEU A 151 -4.06 9.09 -13.92
CA LEU A 151 -3.26 9.63 -12.81
C LEU A 151 -2.29 10.73 -13.28
N LYS A 152 -1.52 10.46 -14.35
CA LYS A 152 -0.60 11.42 -14.94
C LYS A 152 -1.26 12.73 -15.33
N ASP A 153 -2.46 12.65 -15.96
CA ASP A 153 -3.19 13.85 -16.39
C ASP A 153 -3.70 14.66 -15.19
N LEU A 154 -4.18 13.97 -14.14
CA LEU A 154 -4.62 14.63 -12.92
C LEU A 154 -3.46 15.31 -12.19
N VAL A 155 -2.34 14.60 -12.00
CA VAL A 155 -1.16 15.14 -11.32
C VAL A 155 -0.63 16.36 -12.05
N ARG A 156 -0.51 16.29 -13.38
CA ARG A 156 -0.08 17.43 -14.19
C ARG A 156 -1.03 18.61 -14.10
N GLU A 157 -2.33 18.40 -14.26
CA GLU A 157 -3.32 19.46 -14.33
C GLU A 157 -3.63 20.09 -12.96
N LEU A 158 -3.75 19.26 -11.92
CA LEU A 158 -4.18 19.74 -10.60
C LEU A 158 -3.02 20.09 -9.65
N LEU A 159 -1.85 19.48 -9.87
CA LEU A 159 -0.67 19.67 -9.01
C LEU A 159 0.50 20.33 -9.73
N GLY A 160 0.47 20.43 -11.08
CA GLY A 160 1.57 21.01 -11.87
C GLY A 160 2.82 20.13 -11.95
N VAL A 161 2.72 18.82 -11.67
CA VAL A 161 3.84 17.89 -11.65
C VAL A 161 3.81 16.95 -12.85
N GLU A 162 4.95 16.74 -13.52
CA GLU A 162 5.07 15.78 -14.61
C GLU A 162 5.47 14.40 -14.08
N VAL A 163 4.72 13.36 -14.46
CA VAL A 163 4.93 11.96 -14.06
C VAL A 163 5.21 11.09 -15.28
N SER A 164 6.24 10.24 -15.21
CA SER A 164 6.59 9.27 -16.26
C SER A 164 5.66 8.04 -16.21
N LYS A 165 5.42 7.39 -17.37
CA LYS A 165 4.71 6.10 -17.49
C LYS A 165 5.64 4.94 -17.89
N GLN A 166 6.94 5.13 -17.90
CA GLN A 166 7.90 4.21 -18.55
C GLN A 166 7.93 2.79 -17.96
N GLN A 167 7.53 2.60 -16.69
CA GLN A 167 7.60 1.31 -16.00
C GLN A 167 6.25 0.58 -15.89
N GLN A 168 5.17 1.15 -16.39
CA GLN A 168 3.81 0.58 -16.28
C GLN A 168 3.68 -0.87 -16.77
N SER A 169 4.48 -1.26 -17.78
CA SER A 169 4.46 -2.61 -18.39
C SER A 169 5.76 -3.38 -18.08
N SER A 170 6.43 -3.09 -16.98
CA SER A 170 7.66 -3.79 -16.62
C SER A 170 7.38 -5.15 -15.94
N ASP A 171 8.39 -6.02 -15.86
CA ASP A 171 8.29 -7.31 -15.16
C ASP A 171 8.31 -7.09 -13.64
N TRP A 172 7.13 -6.97 -13.05
CA TRP A 172 6.96 -6.84 -11.58
C TRP A 172 7.23 -8.15 -10.84
N GLY A 173 7.27 -9.27 -11.56
CA GLY A 173 7.59 -10.59 -11.00
C GLY A 173 9.09 -10.87 -10.91
N ALA A 174 9.95 -9.98 -11.38
CA ALA A 174 11.39 -10.14 -11.36
C ALA A 174 11.93 -10.36 -9.93
N PRO A 175 13.00 -11.17 -9.77
CA PRO A 175 13.61 -11.41 -8.45
C PRO A 175 14.10 -10.14 -7.77
N ASN A 176 14.54 -9.15 -8.56
CA ASN A 176 14.98 -7.84 -8.07
C ASN A 176 14.28 -6.76 -8.89
N LEU A 177 13.67 -5.80 -8.22
CA LEU A 177 13.09 -4.64 -8.86
C LEU A 177 14.21 -3.61 -9.13
N SER A 178 14.20 -3.04 -10.33
CA SER A 178 15.11 -1.96 -10.67
C SER A 178 14.76 -0.67 -9.93
N GLU A 179 15.73 0.22 -9.80
CA GLU A 179 15.50 1.55 -9.21
C GLU A 179 14.39 2.33 -9.93
N ALA A 180 14.30 2.21 -11.25
CA ALA A 180 13.26 2.84 -12.05
C ALA A 180 11.86 2.29 -11.71
N GLN A 181 11.73 0.99 -11.46
CA GLN A 181 10.48 0.37 -11.00
C GLN A 181 10.11 0.84 -9.59
N LEU A 182 11.06 0.85 -8.65
CA LEU A 182 10.83 1.31 -7.28
C LEU A 182 10.36 2.76 -7.25
N LYS A 183 11.01 3.63 -8.03
CA LYS A 183 10.61 5.03 -8.15
C LYS A 183 9.24 5.19 -8.78
N TYR A 184 8.95 4.44 -9.84
CA TYR A 184 7.65 4.46 -10.51
C TYR A 184 6.52 4.06 -9.54
N ALA A 185 6.66 2.92 -8.88
CA ALA A 185 5.68 2.41 -7.92
C ALA A 185 5.42 3.37 -6.75
N ALA A 186 6.46 4.02 -6.24
CA ALA A 186 6.33 5.03 -5.19
C ALA A 186 5.55 6.28 -5.67
N ILE A 187 5.76 6.71 -6.91
CA ILE A 187 5.08 7.88 -7.48
C ILE A 187 3.57 7.64 -7.64
N ASP A 188 3.14 6.41 -7.91
CA ASP A 188 1.72 6.09 -8.12
C ASP A 188 0.88 6.31 -6.84
N VAL A 189 1.48 6.26 -5.64
CA VAL A 189 0.82 6.57 -4.35
C VAL A 189 1.15 7.95 -3.80
N LEU A 190 2.33 8.50 -4.11
CA LEU A 190 2.85 9.77 -3.58
C LEU A 190 1.85 10.93 -3.68
N HIS A 191 1.17 11.04 -4.81
CA HIS A 191 0.34 12.20 -5.11
C HIS A 191 -1.14 12.06 -4.73
N LEU A 192 -1.60 10.88 -4.29
CA LEU A 192 -3.04 10.63 -4.11
C LEU A 192 -3.67 11.48 -2.99
N HIS A 193 -2.92 11.77 -1.90
CA HIS A 193 -3.40 12.65 -0.83
C HIS A 193 -3.62 14.08 -1.32
N ALA A 194 -2.67 14.63 -2.06
CA ALA A 194 -2.76 15.97 -2.62
C ALA A 194 -3.87 16.07 -3.68
N LEU A 195 -4.01 15.03 -4.53
CA LEU A 195 -5.11 14.94 -5.50
C LEU A 195 -6.47 14.89 -4.82
N LYS A 196 -6.61 14.08 -3.75
CA LYS A 196 -7.85 14.03 -2.97
C LYS A 196 -8.22 15.42 -2.44
N ALA A 197 -7.29 16.13 -1.83
CA ALA A 197 -7.55 17.47 -1.29
C ALA A 197 -8.04 18.46 -2.38
N LYS A 198 -7.44 18.42 -3.58
CA LYS A 198 -7.88 19.24 -4.71
C LYS A 198 -9.27 18.84 -5.21
N LEU A 199 -9.51 17.55 -5.40
CA LEU A 199 -10.80 17.03 -5.89
C LEU A 199 -11.92 17.27 -4.88
N ASP A 200 -11.67 17.12 -3.57
CA ASP A 200 -12.66 17.42 -2.53
C ASP A 200 -13.10 18.88 -2.55
N GLY A 201 -12.14 19.81 -2.72
CA GLY A 201 -12.47 21.22 -2.86
C GLY A 201 -13.34 21.52 -4.10
N MET A 202 -13.09 20.82 -5.22
CA MET A 202 -13.91 20.95 -6.42
C MET A 202 -15.29 20.31 -6.23
N LEU A 203 -15.36 19.11 -5.61
CA LEU A 203 -16.64 18.44 -5.32
C LEU A 203 -17.52 19.26 -4.39
N ALA A 204 -16.94 19.86 -3.35
CA ALA A 204 -17.64 20.73 -2.40
C ALA A 204 -18.25 21.95 -3.11
N ARG A 205 -17.47 22.62 -3.97
CA ARG A 205 -17.93 23.78 -4.75
C ARG A 205 -19.15 23.47 -5.63
N GLU A 206 -19.21 22.27 -6.20
CA GLU A 206 -20.29 21.81 -7.08
C GLU A 206 -21.41 21.07 -6.32
N GLY A 207 -21.34 20.97 -5.00
CA GLY A 207 -22.32 20.23 -4.19
C GLY A 207 -22.35 18.72 -4.45
N ARG A 208 -21.24 18.12 -4.92
CA ARG A 208 -21.15 16.72 -5.32
C ARG A 208 -20.37 15.82 -4.37
N THR A 209 -20.04 16.31 -3.17
CA THR A 209 -19.21 15.57 -2.18
C THR A 209 -19.79 14.20 -1.82
N GLN A 210 -21.12 14.09 -1.74
CA GLN A 210 -21.79 12.83 -1.38
C GLN A 210 -21.78 11.78 -2.50
N LEU A 211 -21.33 12.13 -3.69
CA LEU A 211 -21.27 11.20 -4.83
C LEU A 211 -19.89 10.54 -4.99
N ALA A 212 -18.87 11.00 -4.26
CA ALA A 212 -17.46 10.56 -4.39
C ALA A 212 -17.01 9.54 -3.33
#